data_0013b8eea963272e2c93b0b4b5edd9ee
#
_entry.id   0013b8eea963272e2c93b0b4b5edd9ee
#
_cell.length_a   1.000
_cell.length_b   1.000
_cell.length_c   1.000
_cell.angle_alpha   90.00
_cell.angle_beta   90.00
_cell.angle_gamma   90.00
#
_symmetry.space_group_name_H-M   'P 1'
#
loop_
_entity.id
_entity.type
_entity.pdbx_description
1 polymer ?
#
loop_
_entity_poly.entity_id
_entity_poly.type
_entity_poly.pdbx_seq_one_letter_code
_entity_poly.pdbx_strand_id
1 'polypeptide(L)'
;KGHFTIFGDDYDTPDGTCVRDYIHVNEVCEGIKSAIEKPANKVECLGHGKGYSVKEMVETFKQVNNIDFKVVHSTRRQGDLPETVLKEKSEYMKELYTLEELLKVVQD
;
A
#
# COMPACT_ATOMS: atom_id res chain seq x y z
N LYS A 1 -18.63 13.78 8.72
CA LYS A 1 -17.83 14.38 7.72
C LYS A 1 -17.67 13.53 6.55
N GLY A 2 -16.79 13.43 5.83
CA GLY A 2 -16.72 12.72 4.59
C GLY A 2 -16.80 11.21 4.71
N HIS A 3 -16.53 10.59 3.63
CA HIS A 3 -16.53 9.15 3.53
C HIS A 3 -15.32 8.72 2.69
N PHE A 4 -14.97 7.45 2.77
CA PHE A 4 -13.95 6.87 1.92
C PHE A 4 -14.64 6.03 0.86
N THR A 5 -14.28 6.22 -0.41
CA THR A 5 -14.88 5.48 -1.51
C THR A 5 -13.94 4.38 -1.98
N ILE A 6 -14.41 3.14 -2.00
CA ILE A 6 -13.71 2.01 -2.58
C ILE A 6 -14.24 1.84 -4.00
N PHE A 7 -13.35 1.95 -4.99
CA PHE A 7 -13.71 1.84 -6.40
C PHE A 7 -13.53 0.41 -6.88
N GLY A 8 -14.63 -0.34 -6.87
CA GLY A 8 -14.67 -1.72 -7.28
C GLY A 8 -14.52 -2.67 -6.11
N ASP A 9 -15.50 -3.54 -5.96
CA ASP A 9 -15.48 -4.56 -4.90
C ASP A 9 -15.84 -5.94 -5.47
N ASP A 10 -15.73 -6.07 -6.79
CA ASP A 10 -16.04 -7.31 -7.49
C ASP A 10 -14.85 -7.84 -8.30
N TYR A 11 -13.65 -7.44 -7.94
CA TYR A 11 -12.44 -7.95 -8.55
C TYR A 11 -12.19 -9.39 -8.12
N ASP A 12 -11.46 -10.12 -8.95
CA ASP A 12 -11.07 -11.50 -8.63
C ASP A 12 -9.89 -11.49 -7.64
N THR A 13 -10.19 -11.11 -6.42
CA THR A 13 -9.25 -11.05 -5.29
C THR A 13 -9.96 -11.62 -4.07
N PRO A 14 -9.24 -11.94 -2.98
CA PRO A 14 -9.87 -12.58 -1.83
C PRO A 14 -11.08 -11.84 -1.26
N ASP A 15 -11.07 -10.50 -1.24
CA ASP A 15 -12.21 -9.73 -0.71
C ASP A 15 -12.88 -8.85 -1.75
N GLY A 16 -12.50 -8.99 -3.02
CA GLY A 16 -13.11 -8.24 -4.12
C GLY A 16 -12.51 -6.87 -4.37
N THR A 17 -11.67 -6.36 -3.48
CA THR A 17 -11.03 -5.06 -3.67
C THR A 17 -9.63 -5.21 -4.22
N CYS A 18 -9.08 -4.13 -4.77
CA CYS A 18 -7.75 -4.17 -5.38
C CYS A 18 -6.67 -4.48 -4.37
N VAL A 19 -5.64 -5.20 -4.80
CA VAL A 19 -4.48 -5.56 -3.97
C VAL A 19 -3.28 -4.77 -4.46
N ARG A 20 -2.57 -4.13 -3.53
CA ARG A 20 -1.44 -3.26 -3.84
C ARG A 20 -0.29 -3.51 -2.87
N ASP A 21 0.90 -3.12 -3.30
CA ASP A 21 2.13 -3.19 -2.50
C ASP A 21 2.37 -1.79 -1.93
N TYR A 22 2.00 -1.60 -0.67
CA TYR A 22 2.08 -0.29 -0.01
C TYR A 22 3.43 -0.11 0.65
N ILE A 23 4.05 1.05 0.41
CA ILE A 23 5.34 1.40 1.02
C ILE A 23 5.25 2.83 1.57
N HIS A 24 6.02 3.08 2.63
CA HIS A 24 6.11 4.39 3.23
C HIS A 24 7.15 5.24 2.49
N VAL A 25 6.93 6.54 2.43
CA VAL A 25 7.87 7.45 1.76
C VAL A 25 9.28 7.35 2.35
N ASN A 26 9.40 7.12 3.66
CA ASN A 26 10.70 6.95 4.29
C ASN A 26 11.41 5.70 3.78
N GLU A 27 10.65 4.65 3.48
CA GLU A 27 11.20 3.43 2.91
C GLU A 27 11.72 3.66 1.50
N VAL A 28 11.01 4.47 0.72
CA VAL A 28 11.46 4.86 -0.62
C VAL A 28 12.76 5.63 -0.52
N CYS A 29 12.85 6.58 0.40
CA CYS A 29 14.05 7.39 0.60
C CYS A 29 15.26 6.52 0.98
N GLU A 30 15.07 5.56 1.87
CA GLU A 30 16.13 4.63 2.25
C GLU A 30 16.55 3.75 1.08
N GLY A 31 15.60 3.35 0.25
CA GLY A 31 15.88 2.58 -0.96
C GLY A 31 16.73 3.35 -1.94
N ILE A 32 16.41 4.63 -2.15
CA ILE A 32 17.17 5.51 -3.03
C ILE A 32 18.58 5.70 -2.48
N LYS A 33 18.71 5.93 -1.18
CA LYS A 33 20.01 6.07 -0.53
C LYS A 33 20.86 4.83 -0.72
N SER A 34 20.28 3.65 -0.52
CA SER A 34 20.99 2.38 -0.73
C SER A 34 21.44 2.22 -2.17
N ALA A 35 20.63 2.63 -3.13
CA ALA A 35 20.97 2.53 -4.54
C ALA A 35 22.12 3.46 -4.90
N ILE A 36 22.21 4.63 -4.27
CA ILE A 36 23.31 5.57 -4.46
C ILE A 36 24.60 5.00 -3.87
N GLU A 37 24.52 4.37 -2.70
CA GLU A 37 25.69 3.79 -2.00
C GLU A 37 26.21 2.54 -2.70
N LYS A 38 25.32 1.77 -3.31
CA LYS A 38 25.67 0.54 -4.02
C LYS A 38 25.07 0.55 -5.41
N PRO A 39 25.53 1.45 -6.28
CA PRO A 39 24.89 1.62 -7.58
C PRO A 39 25.03 0.37 -8.45
N ALA A 40 23.97 0.08 -9.17
CA ALA A 40 23.96 -0.95 -10.19
C ALA A 40 23.41 -0.31 -11.46
N ASN A 41 23.93 -0.73 -12.59
CA ASN A 41 23.50 -0.17 -13.88
C ASN A 41 22.23 -0.89 -14.34
N LYS A 42 21.13 -0.68 -13.63
CA LYS A 42 19.85 -1.32 -13.96
C LYS A 42 18.69 -0.49 -13.43
N VAL A 43 17.51 -0.77 -13.98
CA VAL A 43 16.26 -0.19 -13.48
C VAL A 43 15.71 -1.13 -12.40
N GLU A 44 15.30 -0.56 -11.28
CA GLU A 44 14.81 -1.32 -10.15
C GLU A 44 13.48 -0.74 -9.66
N CYS A 45 12.50 -1.59 -9.43
CA CYS A 45 11.24 -1.19 -8.81
C CYS A 45 11.37 -1.32 -7.30
N LEU A 46 10.87 -0.35 -6.56
CA LEU A 46 10.90 -0.38 -5.10
C LEU A 46 9.56 -0.89 -4.56
N GLY A 47 9.62 -1.92 -3.73
CA GLY A 47 8.45 -2.52 -3.11
C GLY A 47 8.85 -3.66 -2.22
N HIS A 48 7.91 -4.15 -1.42
CA HIS A 48 8.17 -5.21 -0.44
C HIS A 48 7.81 -6.61 -0.95
N GLY A 49 7.08 -6.70 -2.07
CA GLY A 49 6.58 -7.97 -2.54
C GLY A 49 5.44 -8.52 -1.71
N LYS A 50 4.78 -7.67 -0.94
CA LYS A 50 3.63 -8.03 -0.11
C LYS A 50 2.43 -7.23 -0.55
N GLY A 51 1.29 -7.91 -0.73
CA GLY A 51 0.06 -7.26 -1.17
C GLY A 51 -0.95 -7.12 -0.06
N TYR A 52 -1.61 -5.97 -0.04
CA TYR A 52 -2.73 -5.71 0.87
C TYR A 52 -3.88 -5.17 0.05
N SER A 53 -5.10 -5.62 0.35
CA SER A 53 -6.27 -5.10 -0.34
C SER A 53 -6.63 -3.73 0.20
N VAL A 54 -7.37 -2.97 -0.61
CA VAL A 54 -7.88 -1.67 -0.18
C VAL A 54 -8.74 -1.81 1.07
N LYS A 55 -9.56 -2.86 1.13
CA LYS A 55 -10.41 -3.12 2.29
C LYS A 55 -9.59 -3.38 3.55
N GLU A 56 -8.53 -4.22 3.44
CA GLU A 56 -7.63 -4.47 4.56
C GLU A 56 -6.98 -3.19 5.06
N MET A 57 -6.55 -2.33 4.13
CA MET A 57 -5.92 -1.06 4.47
C MET A 57 -6.89 -0.16 5.23
N VAL A 58 -8.12 -0.05 4.74
CA VAL A 58 -9.15 0.80 5.37
C VAL A 58 -9.47 0.29 6.78
N GLU A 59 -9.65 -1.00 6.94
CA GLU A 59 -9.98 -1.58 8.25
C GLU A 59 -8.83 -1.41 9.24
N THR A 60 -7.60 -1.62 8.78
CA THR A 60 -6.42 -1.42 9.63
C THR A 60 -6.28 0.03 10.04
N PHE A 61 -6.51 0.95 9.11
CA PHE A 61 -6.45 2.39 9.40
C PHE A 61 -7.44 2.78 10.50
N LYS A 62 -8.67 2.27 10.41
CA LYS A 62 -9.67 2.53 11.44
C LYS A 62 -9.23 2.03 12.82
N GLN A 63 -8.66 0.82 12.85
CA GLN A 63 -8.24 0.20 14.10
C GLN A 63 -7.08 0.95 14.76
N VAL A 64 -6.02 1.20 14.02
CA VAL A 64 -4.81 1.79 14.61
C VAL A 64 -4.99 3.24 15.02
N ASN A 65 -5.92 3.95 14.39
CA ASN A 65 -6.17 5.35 14.71
C ASN A 65 -7.42 5.53 15.57
N ASN A 66 -8.09 4.43 15.91
CA ASN A 66 -9.29 4.42 16.75
C ASN A 66 -10.33 5.42 16.27
N ILE A 67 -10.59 5.40 14.97
CA ILE A 67 -11.59 6.25 14.32
C ILE A 67 -12.50 5.41 13.47
N ASP A 68 -13.66 5.97 13.17
CA ASP A 68 -14.60 5.33 12.26
C ASP A 68 -15.08 6.36 11.25
N PHE A 69 -15.43 5.87 10.08
CA PHE A 69 -15.98 6.69 9.01
C PHE A 69 -16.75 5.80 8.05
N LYS A 70 -17.58 6.42 7.26
CA LYS A 70 -18.40 5.72 6.30
C LYS A 70 -17.55 5.25 5.11
N VAL A 71 -17.72 4.01 4.72
CA VAL A 71 -17.10 3.46 3.51
C VAL A 71 -18.19 3.26 2.48
N VAL A 72 -17.97 3.83 1.31
CA VAL A 72 -18.92 3.75 0.18
C VAL A 72 -18.26 2.92 -0.92
N HIS A 73 -19.02 2.00 -1.49
CA HIS A 73 -18.53 1.17 -2.61
C HIS A 73 -19.08 1.75 -3.91
N SER A 74 -18.20 1.95 -4.87
CA SER A 74 -18.57 2.45 -6.19
C SER A 74 -18.08 1.47 -7.26
N THR A 75 -18.40 1.75 -8.51
CA THR A 75 -17.95 0.92 -9.62
C THR A 75 -16.45 1.04 -9.80
N ARG A 76 -15.86 0.10 -10.54
CA ARG A 76 -14.42 0.10 -10.82
C ARG A 76 -14.01 1.36 -11.55
N ARG A 77 -12.82 1.86 -11.23
CA ARG A 77 -12.22 2.93 -12.03
C ARG A 77 -11.59 2.29 -13.27
N GLN A 78 -11.66 3.02 -14.38
CA GLN A 78 -11.07 2.56 -15.62
C GLN A 78 -9.55 2.47 -15.45
N GLY A 79 -8.98 1.33 -15.88
CA GLY A 79 -7.53 1.14 -15.84
C GLY A 79 -6.99 0.51 -14.57
N ASP A 80 -7.80 0.36 -13.52
CA ASP A 80 -7.35 -0.31 -12.29
C ASP A 80 -7.21 -1.81 -12.54
N LEU A 81 -6.10 -2.36 -12.02
CA LEU A 81 -5.83 -3.79 -12.08
C LEU A 81 -6.23 -4.44 -10.75
N PRO A 82 -6.65 -5.72 -10.78
CA PRO A 82 -7.02 -6.41 -9.54
C PRO A 82 -5.87 -6.49 -8.56
N GLU A 83 -4.67 -6.74 -9.06
CA GLU A 83 -3.50 -6.90 -8.20
C GLU A 83 -2.28 -6.27 -8.86
N THR A 84 -1.56 -5.47 -8.09
CA THR A 84 -0.31 -4.86 -8.51
C THR A 84 0.66 -4.93 -7.33
N VAL A 85 1.48 -5.98 -7.30
CA VAL A 85 2.42 -6.27 -6.22
C VAL A 85 3.70 -6.75 -6.88
N LEU A 86 4.84 -6.34 -6.36
CA LEU A 86 6.11 -6.86 -6.84
C LEU A 86 6.21 -8.35 -6.55
N LYS A 87 6.79 -9.10 -7.47
CA LYS A 87 6.97 -10.53 -7.34
C LYS A 87 7.90 -10.86 -6.18
N GLU A 88 8.94 -10.04 -6.04
CA GLU A 88 9.93 -10.21 -4.98
C GLU A 88 10.26 -8.85 -4.39
N LYS A 89 10.67 -8.85 -3.12
CA LYS A 89 11.13 -7.64 -2.47
C LYS A 89 12.35 -7.09 -3.20
N SER A 90 12.37 -5.77 -3.42
CA SER A 90 13.53 -5.10 -4.00
C SER A 90 14.74 -5.26 -3.09
N GLU A 91 15.93 -5.48 -3.67
CA GLU A 91 17.16 -5.62 -2.90
C GLU A 91 17.58 -4.35 -2.15
N TYR A 92 17.08 -3.19 -2.61
CA TYR A 92 17.36 -1.91 -1.96
C TYR A 92 16.33 -1.53 -0.92
N MET A 93 15.26 -2.31 -0.80
CA MET A 93 14.14 -1.97 0.07
C MET A 93 14.28 -2.66 1.42
N LYS A 94 14.13 -1.87 2.49
CA LYS A 94 14.03 -2.39 3.85
C LYS A 94 12.62 -2.14 4.35
N GLU A 95 12.06 -3.14 5.00
CA GLU A 95 10.74 -2.99 5.61
C GLU A 95 10.92 -2.31 6.96
N LEU A 96 10.63 -1.02 7.01
CA LEU A 96 10.78 -0.22 8.22
C LEU A 96 9.50 -0.18 9.05
N TYR A 97 8.38 -0.47 8.42
CA TYR A 97 7.05 -0.32 9.05
C TYR A 97 6.21 -1.55 8.79
N THR A 98 5.44 -1.95 9.80
CA THR A 98 4.32 -2.87 9.60
C THR A 98 3.18 -2.09 8.95
N LEU A 99 2.15 -2.78 8.45
CA LEU A 99 0.99 -2.09 7.88
C LEU A 99 0.35 -1.18 8.93
N GLU A 100 0.26 -1.66 10.16
CA GLU A 100 -0.30 -0.87 11.28
C GLU A 100 0.49 0.40 11.51
N GLU A 101 1.81 0.31 11.54
CA GLU A 101 2.68 1.47 11.74
C GLU A 101 2.61 2.44 10.57
N LEU A 102 2.54 1.89 9.36
CA LEU A 102 2.48 2.68 8.14
C LEU A 102 1.22 3.54 8.09
N LEU A 103 0.11 3.01 8.59
CA LEU A 103 -1.19 3.69 8.54
C LEU A 103 -1.48 4.53 9.77
N LYS A 104 -0.62 4.48 10.78
CA LYS A 104 -0.80 5.26 11.99
C LYS A 104 -0.59 6.74 11.70
N VAL A 105 -1.60 7.54 12.04
CA VAL A 105 -1.52 9.00 11.88
C VAL A 105 -0.78 9.58 13.06
N VAL A 106 0.25 10.39 12.76
CA VAL A 106 0.98 11.12 13.81
C VAL A 106 0.12 12.32 14.22
N GLN A 107 -0.13 12.42 15.52
CA GLN A 107 -0.88 13.55 16.07
C GLN A 107 0.09 14.46 16.81
N ASP A 108 0.06 15.72 16.47
CA ASP A 108 0.89 16.73 17.09
C ASP A 108 0.22 17.28 18.38
#